data_2a679ef885cf04889eabb5b5c06779b4
#
_entry.id   2a679ef885cf04889eabb5b5c06779b4
#
_cell.length_a   1.000
_cell.length_b   1.000
_cell.length_c   1.000
_cell.angle_alpha   90.00
_cell.angle_beta   90.00
_cell.angle_gamma   90.00
#
_symmetry.space_group_name_H-M   'P 1'
#
loop_
_entity.id
_entity.type
_entity.pdbx_description
1 polymer ?
#
loop_
_entity_poly.entity_id
_entity_poly.type
_entity_poly.pdbx_seq_one_letter_code
_entity_poly.pdbx_strand_id
1 'polypeptide(L)'
;DRWFWAPEVYEVNGKFYMYYSADEHICVATADSPAGPFTQSKKEPMIADEKCIDNSLFIDDDGTPYLFFDRFNDGLNIWVAELEKDLMTIKKETMHPCIHVSQAWEEVWPRVNEGPFVIKRNGLYYMTYSANSYESPFYGIGCATAADLMGTWTKYEENPLLQKPGELVGVGHSATFTDKAGKLRIVFHAHKDKSSIHPRAMYISDVSFEKVDGVDRMRISKDYMTPKIVK
;
A
#
# COMPACT_ATOMS: atom_id res chain seq x y z
N ASP A 1 12.05 18.73 -9.19
CA ASP A 1 10.78 18.12 -8.72
C ASP A 1 10.08 17.44 -9.91
N ARG A 2 10.11 16.12 -9.95
CA ARG A 2 9.57 15.27 -11.00
C ARG A 2 9.13 13.91 -10.41
N TRP A 3 8.44 13.11 -11.20
CA TRP A 3 8.01 11.76 -10.84
C TRP A 3 7.23 11.74 -9.53
N PHE A 4 6.06 12.40 -9.54
CA PHE A 4 5.12 12.35 -8.43
C PHE A 4 4.28 11.07 -8.51
N TRP A 5 4.40 10.19 -7.49
CA TRP A 5 3.74 8.90 -7.45
C TRP A 5 3.07 8.65 -6.11
N ALA A 6 2.15 7.69 -6.12
CA ALA A 6 1.55 7.04 -4.96
C ALA A 6 1.12 8.00 -3.83
N PRO A 7 0.30 9.03 -4.10
CA PRO A 7 -0.20 9.89 -3.03
C PRO A 7 -1.24 9.14 -2.20
N GLU A 8 -1.10 9.20 -0.88
CA GLU A 8 -2.10 8.77 0.09
C GLU A 8 -2.43 9.92 1.04
N VAL A 9 -3.72 10.09 1.36
CA VAL A 9 -4.19 11.17 2.25
C VAL A 9 -4.86 10.59 3.48
N TYR A 10 -4.43 11.04 4.64
CA TYR A 10 -4.96 10.63 5.93
C TYR A 10 -5.45 11.84 6.72
N GLU A 11 -6.60 11.71 7.36
CA GLU A 11 -7.05 12.65 8.38
C GLU A 11 -6.64 12.17 9.76
N VAL A 12 -5.91 13.01 10.47
CA VAL A 12 -5.51 12.75 11.87
C VAL A 12 -5.76 14.02 12.69
N ASN A 13 -6.65 13.94 13.67
CA ASN A 13 -7.01 15.04 14.56
C ASN A 13 -7.42 16.33 13.82
N GLY A 14 -8.21 16.18 12.74
CA GLY A 14 -8.71 17.32 11.96
C GLY A 14 -7.69 17.94 10.99
N LYS A 15 -6.51 17.36 10.87
CA LYS A 15 -5.49 17.77 9.91
C LYS A 15 -5.29 16.69 8.87
N PHE A 16 -5.07 17.07 7.62
CA PHE A 16 -4.85 16.16 6.51
C PHE A 16 -3.36 16.07 6.20
N TYR A 17 -2.86 14.85 6.10
CA TYR A 17 -1.47 14.52 5.75
C TYR A 17 -1.49 13.79 4.42
N MET A 18 -0.79 14.31 3.44
CA MET A 18 -0.57 13.66 2.16
C MET A 18 0.87 13.19 2.08
N TYR A 19 1.07 11.89 2.11
CA TYR A 19 2.36 11.29 1.80
C TYR A 19 2.40 10.98 0.31
N TYR A 20 3.56 11.14 -0.31
CA TYR A 20 3.73 10.89 -1.74
C TYR A 20 5.20 10.70 -2.08
N SER A 21 5.47 10.05 -3.20
CA SER A 21 6.82 9.94 -3.75
C SER A 21 7.10 11.08 -4.72
N ALA A 22 8.27 11.71 -4.61
CA ALA A 22 8.78 12.70 -5.55
C ALA A 22 10.26 12.44 -5.82
N ASP A 23 10.63 12.27 -7.09
CA ASP A 23 12.00 11.95 -7.50
C ASP A 23 12.60 10.75 -6.73
N GLU A 24 11.77 9.71 -6.56
CA GLU A 24 12.08 8.47 -5.80
C GLU A 24 12.39 8.69 -4.30
N HIS A 25 11.80 9.72 -3.70
CA HIS A 25 11.89 9.96 -2.25
C HIS A 25 10.50 10.23 -1.67
N ILE A 26 10.27 9.74 -0.46
CA ILE A 26 9.02 9.98 0.26
C ILE A 26 8.99 11.40 0.79
N CYS A 27 7.89 12.08 0.51
CA CYS A 27 7.58 13.43 0.97
C CYS A 27 6.26 13.45 1.72
N VAL A 28 6.06 14.45 2.56
CA VAL A 28 4.80 14.70 3.26
C VAL A 28 4.40 16.16 3.12
N ALA A 29 3.13 16.39 2.84
CA ALA A 29 2.51 17.71 2.83
C ALA A 29 1.25 17.71 3.70
N THR A 30 0.85 18.87 4.23
CA THR A 30 -0.31 18.97 5.12
C THR A 30 -1.30 20.01 4.63
N ALA A 31 -2.57 19.83 4.98
CA ALA A 31 -3.67 20.74 4.70
C ALA A 31 -4.72 20.72 5.82
N ASP A 32 -5.56 21.76 5.86
CA ASP A 32 -6.73 21.83 6.75
C ASP A 32 -8.01 21.30 6.06
N SER A 33 -7.90 20.84 4.81
CA SER A 33 -9.00 20.29 4.01
C SER A 33 -8.51 19.11 3.16
N PRO A 34 -9.33 18.08 2.92
CA PRO A 34 -8.95 16.95 2.06
C PRO A 34 -8.71 17.37 0.61
N ALA A 35 -9.26 18.50 0.17
CA ALA A 35 -9.02 19.06 -1.16
C ALA A 35 -7.80 19.99 -1.23
N GLY A 36 -7.08 20.16 -0.13
CA GLY A 36 -5.95 21.06 -0.02
C GLY A 36 -6.33 22.53 0.17
N PRO A 37 -5.43 23.48 -0.15
CA PRO A 37 -4.12 23.23 -0.74
C PRO A 37 -3.16 22.55 0.25
N PHE A 38 -2.47 21.51 -0.22
CA PHE A 38 -1.43 20.84 0.54
C PHE A 38 -0.12 21.63 0.46
N THR A 39 0.52 21.83 1.59
CA THR A 39 1.78 22.56 1.69
C THR A 39 2.82 21.78 2.48
N GLN A 40 4.07 21.93 2.11
CA GLN A 40 5.22 21.42 2.86
C GLN A 40 5.83 22.53 3.70
N SER A 41 6.03 22.27 5.00
CA SER A 41 6.77 23.18 5.87
C SER A 41 8.26 23.22 5.53
N LYS A 42 8.80 22.06 5.10
CA LYS A 42 10.15 21.90 4.55
C LYS A 42 10.05 21.21 3.21
N LYS A 43 10.76 21.73 2.20
CA LYS A 43 10.85 21.10 0.86
C LYS A 43 11.98 20.07 0.84
N GLU A 44 11.93 19.13 1.77
CA GLU A 44 12.90 18.06 1.93
C GLU A 44 12.16 16.72 2.00
N PRO A 45 12.72 15.64 1.49
CA PRO A 45 12.15 14.31 1.67
C PRO A 45 12.27 13.85 3.13
N MET A 46 11.40 12.91 3.53
CA MET A 46 11.44 12.33 4.88
C MET A 46 12.70 11.50 5.11
N ILE A 47 13.24 10.90 4.03
CA ILE A 47 14.53 10.20 3.99
C ILE A 47 15.31 10.80 2.81
N ALA A 48 16.40 11.52 3.09
CA ALA A 48 17.15 12.26 2.07
C ALA A 48 18.37 11.49 1.53
N ASP A 49 18.89 10.55 2.29
CA ASP A 49 20.14 9.84 2.04
C ASP A 49 19.97 8.52 1.27
N GLU A 50 18.73 8.13 1.01
CA GLU A 50 18.41 6.94 0.20
C GLU A 50 17.10 7.11 -0.54
N LYS A 51 16.94 6.35 -1.63
CA LYS A 51 15.71 6.29 -2.40
C LYS A 51 14.71 5.36 -1.73
N CYS A 52 13.47 5.84 -1.58
CA CYS A 52 12.34 5.08 -1.09
C CYS A 52 11.04 5.66 -1.64
N ILE A 53 10.06 4.78 -1.87
CA ILE A 53 8.78 5.15 -2.50
C ILE A 53 7.60 4.45 -1.80
N ASP A 54 6.39 4.71 -2.27
CA ASP A 54 5.17 3.98 -1.95
C ASP A 54 4.88 3.89 -0.44
N ASN A 55 4.61 5.04 0.10
CA ASN A 55 4.32 5.24 1.51
C ASN A 55 2.92 4.80 1.90
N SER A 56 2.74 4.25 3.11
CA SER A 56 1.44 4.00 3.73
C SER A 56 1.52 4.22 5.25
N LEU A 57 0.65 5.10 5.77
CA LEU A 57 0.59 5.40 7.20
C LEU A 57 -0.30 4.36 7.90
N PHE A 58 0.16 3.84 9.02
CA PHE A 58 -0.62 3.06 9.96
C PHE A 58 -0.45 3.62 11.37
N ILE A 59 -1.56 3.85 12.10
CA ILE A 59 -1.53 4.25 13.50
C ILE A 59 -2.13 3.10 14.30
N ASP A 60 -1.34 2.53 15.21
CA ASP A 60 -1.80 1.40 16.01
C ASP A 60 -2.75 1.83 17.14
N ASP A 61 -3.36 0.86 17.79
CA ASP A 61 -4.37 1.07 18.86
C ASP A 61 -3.82 1.85 20.05
N ASP A 62 -2.51 1.80 20.31
CA ASP A 62 -1.82 2.58 21.35
C ASP A 62 -1.47 4.02 20.93
N GLY A 63 -1.79 4.37 19.67
CA GLY A 63 -1.51 5.67 19.08
C GLY A 63 -0.12 5.82 18.49
N THR A 64 0.70 4.75 18.45
CA THR A 64 2.02 4.79 17.81
C THR A 64 1.87 4.82 16.29
N PRO A 65 2.41 5.84 15.60
CA PRO A 65 2.34 5.92 14.16
C PRO A 65 3.51 5.18 13.51
N TYR A 66 3.21 4.45 12.44
CA TYR A 66 4.15 3.73 11.61
C TYR A 66 4.02 4.16 10.16
N LEU A 67 5.12 4.23 9.43
CA LEU A 67 5.14 4.38 7.99
C LEU A 67 5.69 3.11 7.37
N PHE A 68 4.89 2.48 6.52
CA PHE A 68 5.32 1.42 5.62
C PHE A 68 5.78 2.06 4.32
N PHE A 69 6.84 1.53 3.73
CA PHE A 69 7.40 2.09 2.50
C PHE A 69 8.31 1.09 1.80
N ASP A 70 8.64 1.39 0.55
CA ASP A 70 9.50 0.56 -0.27
C ASP A 70 10.92 1.13 -0.34
N ARG A 71 11.92 0.27 -0.13
CA ARG A 71 13.34 0.58 -0.28
C ARG A 71 13.94 -0.16 -1.47
N PHE A 72 14.83 0.53 -2.18
CA PHE A 72 15.65 -0.05 -3.23
C PHE A 72 16.86 -0.77 -2.59
N ASN A 73 16.69 -2.04 -2.28
CA ASN A 73 17.72 -2.88 -1.66
C ASN A 73 17.65 -4.31 -2.24
N ASP A 74 18.46 -4.61 -3.25
CA ASP A 74 18.43 -5.86 -4.00
C ASP A 74 17.03 -6.20 -4.56
N GLY A 75 16.48 -5.26 -5.30
CA GLY A 75 15.09 -5.18 -5.72
C GLY A 75 14.35 -4.09 -4.95
N LEU A 76 13.04 -4.09 -5.04
CA LEU A 76 12.16 -3.19 -4.28
C LEU A 76 11.49 -4.01 -3.19
N ASN A 77 11.71 -3.64 -1.94
CA ASN A 77 11.31 -4.41 -0.76
C ASN A 77 10.58 -3.53 0.25
N ILE A 78 9.60 -4.10 0.94
CA ILE A 78 8.77 -3.35 1.90
C ILE A 78 9.44 -3.33 3.27
N TRP A 79 9.49 -2.15 3.83
CA TRP A 79 10.01 -1.82 5.16
C TRP A 79 8.98 -1.07 5.98
N VAL A 80 9.19 -1.00 7.29
CA VAL A 80 8.41 -0.20 8.23
C VAL A 80 9.37 0.59 9.14
N ALA A 81 8.93 1.76 9.58
CA ALA A 81 9.57 2.53 10.64
C ALA A 81 8.52 3.24 11.49
N GLU A 82 8.83 3.50 12.76
CA GLU A 82 8.03 4.41 13.56
C GLU A 82 8.18 5.84 13.06
N LEU A 83 7.11 6.61 13.19
CA LEU A 83 7.13 8.06 13.04
C LEU A 83 7.19 8.72 14.41
N GLU A 84 7.69 9.96 14.45
CA GLU A 84 7.44 10.85 15.55
C GLU A 84 5.95 11.25 15.59
N LYS A 85 5.49 11.79 16.71
CA LYS A 85 4.09 12.23 16.89
C LYS A 85 3.64 13.34 15.94
N ASP A 86 4.59 14.00 15.26
CA ASP A 86 4.31 15.00 14.23
C ASP A 86 3.82 14.37 12.92
N LEU A 87 3.92 13.05 12.77
CA LEU A 87 3.58 12.26 11.57
C LEU A 87 4.41 12.64 10.33
N MET A 88 5.50 13.39 10.51
CA MET A 88 6.33 13.90 9.41
C MET A 88 7.80 13.50 9.53
N THR A 89 8.20 13.01 10.69
CA THR A 89 9.59 12.63 10.99
C THR A 89 9.70 11.12 11.19
N ILE A 90 10.52 10.45 10.38
CA ILE A 90 10.80 9.01 10.51
C ILE A 90 11.89 8.82 11.57
N LYS A 91 11.67 7.89 12.50
CA LYS A 91 12.68 7.38 13.43
C LYS A 91 13.54 6.35 12.71
N LYS A 92 14.63 6.79 12.07
CA LYS A 92 15.47 5.92 11.23
C LYS A 92 16.05 4.71 11.94
N GLU A 93 16.31 4.81 13.23
CA GLU A 93 16.82 3.73 14.08
C GLU A 93 15.82 2.58 14.26
N THR A 94 14.53 2.81 13.95
CA THR A 94 13.47 1.82 14.03
C THR A 94 13.20 1.12 12.71
N MET A 95 13.89 1.48 11.62
CA MET A 95 13.66 0.86 10.31
C MET A 95 13.82 -0.65 10.36
N HIS A 96 12.78 -1.37 9.94
CA HIS A 96 12.70 -2.82 9.98
C HIS A 96 12.20 -3.40 8.65
N PRO A 97 12.85 -4.45 8.10
CA PRO A 97 12.39 -5.11 6.88
C PRO A 97 11.14 -5.94 7.15
N CYS A 98 10.13 -5.83 6.28
CA CYS A 98 8.91 -6.61 6.36
C CYS A 98 8.93 -7.82 5.42
N ILE A 99 8.93 -7.56 4.12
CA ILE A 99 8.92 -8.59 3.08
C ILE A 99 9.81 -8.22 1.90
N HIS A 100 10.26 -9.25 1.20
CA HIS A 100 10.97 -9.17 -0.08
C HIS A 100 10.43 -10.25 -1.02
N VAL A 101 10.82 -10.22 -2.29
CA VAL A 101 10.45 -11.24 -3.27
C VAL A 101 10.93 -12.63 -2.81
N SER A 102 9.99 -13.56 -2.66
CA SER A 102 10.26 -14.91 -2.12
C SER A 102 9.31 -16.00 -2.62
N GLN A 103 8.30 -15.64 -3.43
CA GLN A 103 7.33 -16.58 -3.98
C GLN A 103 7.40 -16.59 -5.51
N ALA A 104 7.23 -17.73 -6.15
CA ALA A 104 7.37 -17.90 -7.59
C ALA A 104 6.49 -16.97 -8.43
N TRP A 105 5.29 -16.63 -7.96
CA TRP A 105 4.39 -15.71 -8.67
C TRP A 105 4.92 -14.27 -8.72
N GLU A 106 5.84 -13.90 -7.83
CA GLU A 106 6.46 -12.58 -7.72
C GLU A 106 7.68 -12.40 -8.64
N GLU A 107 8.13 -13.48 -9.28
CA GLU A 107 9.42 -13.51 -10.02
C GLU A 107 9.24 -13.41 -11.55
N VAL A 108 8.04 -13.04 -12.02
CA VAL A 108 7.78 -12.97 -13.48
C VAL A 108 8.44 -11.74 -14.11
N TRP A 109 8.46 -10.61 -13.37
CA TRP A 109 9.07 -9.36 -13.84
C TRP A 109 9.46 -8.46 -12.68
N PRO A 110 10.50 -7.67 -12.82
CA PRO A 110 11.69 -7.71 -12.00
C PRO A 110 11.34 -7.95 -10.52
N ARG A 111 12.32 -8.05 -9.66
CA ARG A 111 12.12 -8.34 -8.23
C ARG A 111 11.51 -7.15 -7.50
N VAL A 112 10.18 -7.14 -7.39
CA VAL A 112 9.38 -6.06 -6.81
C VAL A 112 8.38 -6.63 -5.81
N ASN A 113 8.43 -6.15 -4.57
CA ASN A 113 7.33 -6.10 -3.63
C ASN A 113 7.14 -4.63 -3.26
N GLU A 114 5.96 -4.05 -3.55
CA GLU A 114 5.69 -2.62 -3.41
C GLU A 114 4.24 -2.34 -2.97
N GLY A 115 3.94 -1.07 -2.72
CA GLY A 115 2.59 -0.59 -2.44
C GLY A 115 1.96 -1.23 -1.20
N PRO A 116 2.61 -1.21 -0.02
CA PRO A 116 2.08 -1.79 1.19
C PRO A 116 0.85 -1.03 1.68
N PHE A 117 -0.16 -1.75 2.16
CA PHE A 117 -1.28 -1.18 2.91
C PHE A 117 -1.66 -2.09 4.06
N VAL A 118 -1.69 -1.58 5.28
CA VAL A 118 -1.87 -2.39 6.50
C VAL A 118 -3.20 -2.11 7.17
N ILE A 119 -3.87 -3.17 7.60
CA ILE A 119 -5.01 -3.13 8.52
C ILE A 119 -4.78 -4.08 9.69
N LYS A 120 -5.44 -3.81 10.82
CA LYS A 120 -5.45 -4.68 11.99
C LYS A 120 -6.82 -5.31 12.18
N ARG A 121 -6.85 -6.61 12.49
CA ARG A 121 -8.08 -7.32 12.78
C ARG A 121 -7.81 -8.43 13.80
N ASN A 122 -8.57 -8.44 14.89
CA ASN A 122 -8.49 -9.46 15.95
C ASN A 122 -7.04 -9.71 16.46
N GLY A 123 -6.26 -8.64 16.62
CA GLY A 123 -4.89 -8.69 17.12
C GLY A 123 -3.84 -9.13 16.09
N LEU A 124 -4.21 -9.36 14.83
CA LEU A 124 -3.31 -9.69 13.74
C LEU A 124 -3.28 -8.56 12.72
N TYR A 125 -2.09 -8.24 12.21
CA TYR A 125 -1.89 -7.27 11.14
C TYR A 125 -1.91 -7.96 9.79
N TYR A 126 -2.55 -7.34 8.82
CA TYR A 126 -2.68 -7.80 7.44
C TYR A 126 -2.14 -6.71 6.53
N MET A 127 -1.11 -7.03 5.77
CA MET A 127 -0.54 -6.15 4.76
C MET A 127 -0.92 -6.67 3.39
N THR A 128 -1.69 -5.91 2.62
CA THR A 128 -1.75 -6.10 1.17
C THR A 128 -0.54 -5.46 0.53
N TYR A 129 0.02 -6.08 -0.49
CA TYR A 129 1.16 -5.60 -1.24
C TYR A 129 1.04 -6.01 -2.70
N SER A 130 1.82 -5.39 -3.56
CA SER A 130 1.86 -5.75 -4.98
C SER A 130 3.21 -6.35 -5.34
N ALA A 131 3.20 -7.28 -6.28
CA ALA A 131 4.42 -7.91 -6.78
C ALA A 131 4.42 -8.00 -8.29
N ASN A 132 5.61 -8.16 -8.85
CA ASN A 132 6.02 -7.89 -10.22
C ASN A 132 6.03 -6.38 -10.50
N SER A 133 6.49 -5.94 -11.68
CA SER A 133 6.40 -4.54 -12.07
C SER A 133 4.97 -4.17 -12.46
N TYR A 134 4.56 -2.94 -12.14
CA TYR A 134 3.27 -2.39 -12.60
C TYR A 134 3.11 -2.43 -14.14
N GLU A 135 4.20 -2.52 -14.88
CA GLU A 135 4.18 -2.67 -16.35
C GLU A 135 3.86 -4.10 -16.78
N SER A 136 3.99 -5.07 -15.89
CA SER A 136 3.73 -6.48 -16.18
C SER A 136 2.23 -6.78 -16.14
N PRO A 137 1.70 -7.55 -17.11
CA PRO A 137 0.33 -8.08 -17.02
C PRO A 137 0.16 -9.09 -15.86
N PHE A 138 1.26 -9.49 -15.21
CA PHE A 138 1.29 -10.35 -14.01
C PHE A 138 1.41 -9.56 -12.70
N TYR A 139 1.37 -8.23 -12.74
CA TYR A 139 1.21 -7.44 -11.54
C TYR A 139 0.00 -7.93 -10.76
N GLY A 140 0.16 -8.17 -9.46
CA GLY A 140 -0.86 -8.82 -8.64
C GLY A 140 -0.79 -8.38 -7.19
N ILE A 141 -1.84 -8.64 -6.43
CA ILE A 141 -1.97 -8.29 -5.02
C ILE A 141 -1.81 -9.56 -4.18
N GLY A 142 -0.84 -9.55 -3.27
CA GLY A 142 -0.63 -10.55 -2.24
C GLY A 142 -1.05 -10.05 -0.87
N CYS A 143 -1.00 -10.95 0.12
CA CYS A 143 -1.18 -10.63 1.53
C CYS A 143 -0.07 -11.27 2.35
N ALA A 144 0.41 -10.50 3.34
CA ALA A 144 1.27 -10.99 4.41
C ALA A 144 0.66 -10.63 5.76
N THR A 145 0.96 -11.41 6.80
CA THR A 145 0.47 -11.17 8.17
C THR A 145 1.60 -11.16 9.18
N ALA A 146 1.39 -10.42 10.27
CA ALA A 146 2.29 -10.38 11.42
C ALA A 146 1.49 -10.22 12.71
N ALA A 147 2.02 -10.77 13.79
CA ALA A 147 1.49 -10.54 15.15
C ALA A 147 2.04 -9.25 15.78
N ASP A 148 3.15 -8.75 15.24
CA ASP A 148 3.83 -7.52 15.65
C ASP A 148 4.28 -6.77 14.39
N LEU A 149 4.03 -5.47 14.31
CA LEU A 149 4.39 -4.63 13.16
C LEU A 149 5.88 -4.63 12.88
N MET A 150 6.69 -4.65 13.94
CA MET A 150 8.15 -4.68 13.88
C MET A 150 8.71 -6.11 13.93
N GLY A 151 7.84 -7.12 13.83
CA GLY A 151 8.20 -8.54 13.88
C GLY A 151 8.30 -9.17 12.49
N THR A 152 8.17 -10.51 12.49
CA THR A 152 8.23 -11.29 11.25
C THR A 152 6.90 -11.26 10.51
N TRP A 153 6.94 -10.83 9.26
CA TRP A 153 5.81 -10.89 8.34
C TRP A 153 5.83 -12.20 7.55
N THR A 154 4.70 -12.89 7.52
CA THR A 154 4.53 -14.17 6.81
C THR A 154 3.56 -13.99 5.66
N LYS A 155 4.01 -14.21 4.44
CA LYS A 155 3.18 -14.20 3.25
C LYS A 155 2.22 -15.38 3.23
N TYR A 156 1.02 -15.19 2.69
CA TYR A 156 0.11 -16.27 2.43
C TYR A 156 0.68 -17.23 1.39
N GLU A 157 0.52 -18.54 1.63
CA GLU A 157 0.95 -19.56 0.67
C GLU A 157 0.10 -19.53 -0.60
N GLU A 158 -1.17 -19.13 -0.47
CA GLU A 158 -2.12 -19.03 -1.58
C GLU A 158 -2.04 -17.72 -2.39
N ASN A 159 -1.05 -16.86 -2.13
CA ASN A 159 -0.82 -15.68 -2.97
C ASN A 159 -0.60 -16.06 -4.45
N PRO A 160 -1.02 -15.21 -5.39
CA PRO A 160 -1.64 -13.89 -5.20
C PRO A 160 -3.13 -13.99 -4.84
N LEU A 161 -3.62 -13.10 -3.96
CA LEU A 161 -5.04 -13.00 -3.64
C LEU A 161 -5.87 -12.44 -4.81
N LEU A 162 -5.27 -11.54 -5.60
CA LEU A 162 -5.90 -10.99 -6.79
C LEU A 162 -4.86 -10.81 -7.90
N GLN A 163 -5.07 -11.51 -9.02
CA GLN A 163 -4.30 -11.34 -10.24
C GLN A 163 -5.19 -11.69 -11.43
N LYS A 164 -5.23 -10.83 -12.44
CA LYS A 164 -6.04 -11.00 -13.66
C LYS A 164 -7.52 -11.36 -13.40
N PRO A 165 -8.27 -10.59 -12.60
CA PRO A 165 -9.69 -10.86 -12.40
C PRO A 165 -10.46 -10.54 -13.69
N GLY A 166 -11.28 -11.49 -14.19
CA GLY A 166 -12.02 -11.32 -15.44
C GLY A 166 -11.10 -10.97 -16.62
N GLU A 167 -11.34 -9.80 -17.22
CA GLU A 167 -10.55 -9.30 -18.36
C GLU A 167 -9.40 -8.37 -17.95
N LEU A 168 -9.29 -8.02 -16.65
CA LEU A 168 -8.25 -7.10 -16.18
C LEU A 168 -6.88 -7.78 -16.13
N VAL A 169 -5.85 -7.00 -16.39
CA VAL A 169 -4.44 -7.38 -16.26
C VAL A 169 -3.67 -6.25 -15.57
N GLY A 170 -2.53 -6.56 -14.98
CA GLY A 170 -1.69 -5.57 -14.31
C GLY A 170 -2.39 -4.91 -13.13
N VAL A 171 -3.10 -5.70 -12.30
CA VAL A 171 -3.83 -5.21 -11.12
C VAL A 171 -2.90 -5.06 -9.93
N GLY A 172 -2.97 -3.96 -9.22
CA GLY A 172 -2.14 -3.77 -8.04
C GLY A 172 -2.21 -2.36 -7.44
N HIS A 173 -1.25 -2.07 -6.58
CA HIS A 173 -1.11 -0.85 -5.79
C HIS A 173 -2.42 -0.50 -5.10
N SER A 174 -2.77 -1.28 -4.08
CA SER A 174 -4.10 -1.30 -3.49
C SER A 174 -4.15 -0.67 -2.11
N ALA A 175 -5.32 -0.16 -1.76
CA ALA A 175 -5.64 0.28 -0.39
C ALA A 175 -7.02 -0.24 0.00
N THR A 176 -7.19 -0.61 1.27
CA THR A 176 -8.51 -0.98 1.79
C THR A 176 -9.22 0.20 2.42
N PHE A 177 -10.53 0.21 2.34
CA PHE A 177 -11.38 1.22 2.98
C PHE A 177 -12.72 0.62 3.38
N THR A 178 -13.38 1.23 4.37
CA THR A 178 -14.75 0.87 4.74
C THR A 178 -15.71 1.83 4.03
N ASP A 179 -16.64 1.29 3.26
CA ASP A 179 -17.65 2.09 2.58
C ASP A 179 -18.73 2.61 3.56
N LYS A 180 -19.63 3.48 3.07
CA LYS A 180 -20.70 4.07 3.89
C LYS A 180 -21.69 3.05 4.46
N ALA A 181 -21.73 1.83 3.93
CA ALA A 181 -22.55 0.71 4.42
C ALA A 181 -21.80 -0.15 5.48
N GLY A 182 -20.57 0.25 5.84
CA GLY A 182 -19.72 -0.48 6.79
C GLY A 182 -19.03 -1.71 6.17
N LYS A 183 -19.01 -1.84 4.84
CA LYS A 183 -18.40 -2.97 4.15
C LYS A 183 -16.94 -2.67 3.81
N LEU A 184 -16.05 -3.62 4.11
CA LEU A 184 -14.65 -3.52 3.76
C LEU A 184 -14.46 -3.74 2.25
N ARG A 185 -13.76 -2.81 1.61
CA ARG A 185 -13.47 -2.77 0.19
C ARG A 185 -11.98 -2.63 -0.03
N ILE A 186 -11.54 -2.98 -1.24
CA ILE A 186 -10.18 -2.69 -1.72
C ILE A 186 -10.27 -1.93 -3.03
N VAL A 187 -9.57 -0.82 -3.11
CA VAL A 187 -9.35 -0.08 -4.35
C VAL A 187 -8.00 -0.48 -4.93
N PHE A 188 -7.92 -0.62 -6.23
CA PHE A 188 -6.70 -0.96 -6.97
C PHE A 188 -6.77 -0.40 -8.39
N HIS A 189 -5.63 -0.34 -9.05
CA HIS A 189 -5.61 -0.03 -10.48
C HIS A 189 -5.43 -1.29 -11.33
N ALA A 190 -5.75 -1.17 -12.62
CA ALA A 190 -5.38 -2.13 -13.65
C ALA A 190 -4.85 -1.39 -14.89
N HIS A 191 -4.20 -2.13 -15.79
CA HIS A 191 -3.86 -1.62 -17.10
C HIS A 191 -5.12 -1.15 -17.86
N LYS A 192 -4.95 -0.25 -18.82
CA LYS A 192 -6.01 0.18 -19.71
C LYS A 192 -6.70 -1.01 -20.40
N ASP A 193 -5.90 -1.92 -20.91
CA ASP A 193 -6.31 -3.17 -21.55
C ASP A 193 -5.13 -4.16 -21.63
N LYS A 194 -5.32 -5.31 -22.26
CA LYS A 194 -4.29 -6.36 -22.39
C LYS A 194 -3.09 -5.96 -23.25
N SER A 195 -3.19 -4.86 -24.02
CA SER A 195 -2.15 -4.39 -24.95
C SER A 195 -1.53 -3.06 -24.55
N SER A 196 -2.15 -2.34 -23.62
CA SER A 196 -1.77 -0.99 -23.23
C SER A 196 -1.82 -0.78 -21.73
N ILE A 197 -0.72 -0.32 -21.14
CA ILE A 197 -0.64 -0.05 -19.70
C ILE A 197 -1.43 1.21 -19.34
N HIS A 198 -1.16 2.30 -20.03
CA HIS A 198 -1.72 3.62 -19.72
C HIS A 198 -2.88 4.04 -20.64
N PRO A 199 -3.80 4.89 -20.12
CA PRO A 199 -3.93 5.27 -18.71
C PRO A 199 -4.45 4.09 -17.88
N ARG A 200 -3.89 3.89 -16.69
CA ARG A 200 -4.40 2.91 -15.74
C ARG A 200 -5.77 3.37 -15.22
N ALA A 201 -6.67 2.44 -14.95
CA ALA A 201 -8.01 2.72 -14.44
C ALA A 201 -8.19 2.17 -13.03
N MET A 202 -9.04 2.81 -12.24
CA MET A 202 -9.34 2.44 -10.87
C MET A 202 -10.51 1.47 -10.82
N TYR A 203 -10.38 0.44 -9.97
CA TYR A 203 -11.41 -0.57 -9.70
C TYR A 203 -11.56 -0.78 -8.21
N ILE A 204 -12.71 -1.33 -7.81
CA ILE A 204 -13.02 -1.64 -6.41
C ILE A 204 -13.56 -3.06 -6.34
N SER A 205 -13.09 -3.84 -5.37
CA SER A 205 -13.61 -5.18 -5.05
C SER A 205 -13.98 -5.29 -3.56
N ASP A 206 -14.70 -6.37 -3.24
CA ASP A 206 -15.04 -6.72 -1.88
C ASP A 206 -13.86 -7.39 -1.18
N VAL A 207 -13.66 -7.05 0.08
CA VAL A 207 -12.77 -7.78 0.98
C VAL A 207 -13.61 -8.49 2.04
N SER A 208 -13.30 -9.75 2.28
CA SER A 208 -13.91 -10.56 3.32
C SER A 208 -12.86 -11.32 4.12
N PHE A 209 -13.28 -11.88 5.25
CA PHE A 209 -12.43 -12.75 6.06
C PHE A 209 -13.13 -14.10 6.24
N GLU A 210 -12.37 -15.14 6.04
CA GLU A 210 -12.77 -16.52 6.24
C GLU A 210 -11.96 -17.13 7.39
N LYS A 211 -12.61 -17.91 8.24
CA LYS A 211 -11.90 -18.66 9.30
C LYS A 211 -11.27 -19.92 8.72
N VAL A 212 -9.93 -19.98 8.79
CA VAL A 212 -9.15 -21.17 8.45
C VAL A 212 -8.29 -21.51 9.66
N ASP A 213 -8.46 -22.69 10.21
CA ASP A 213 -7.77 -23.19 11.42
C ASP A 213 -7.83 -22.21 12.61
N GLY A 214 -9.01 -21.56 12.77
CA GLY A 214 -9.25 -20.60 13.84
C GLY A 214 -8.72 -19.17 13.60
N VAL A 215 -7.94 -18.95 12.54
CA VAL A 215 -7.38 -17.64 12.14
C VAL A 215 -8.20 -17.02 11.03
N ASP A 216 -8.44 -15.71 11.11
CA ASP A 216 -9.07 -14.98 10.02
C ASP A 216 -8.09 -14.88 8.83
N ARG A 217 -8.56 -15.29 7.65
CA ARG A 217 -7.82 -15.19 6.38
C ARG A 217 -8.51 -14.18 5.48
N MET A 218 -7.77 -13.17 5.03
CA MET A 218 -8.27 -12.18 4.07
C MET A 218 -8.54 -12.83 2.72
N ARG A 219 -9.67 -12.45 2.10
CA ARG A 219 -10.07 -12.83 0.73
C ARG A 219 -10.44 -11.57 -0.04
N ILE A 220 -10.03 -11.51 -1.29
CA ILE A 220 -10.42 -10.44 -2.23
C ILE A 220 -11.30 -11.07 -3.30
N SER A 221 -12.50 -10.49 -3.51
CA SER A 221 -13.39 -10.96 -4.58
C SER A 221 -12.75 -10.71 -5.95
N LYS A 222 -12.95 -11.68 -6.86
CA LYS A 222 -12.60 -11.51 -8.27
C LYS A 222 -13.64 -10.67 -9.05
N ASP A 223 -14.82 -10.48 -8.46
CA ASP A 223 -15.81 -9.53 -8.97
C ASP A 223 -15.39 -8.12 -8.60
N TYR A 224 -15.49 -7.21 -9.55
CA TYR A 224 -15.08 -5.83 -9.39
C TYR A 224 -16.09 -4.85 -9.96
N MET A 225 -16.04 -3.64 -9.46
CA MET A 225 -16.82 -2.52 -9.98
C MET A 225 -15.90 -1.38 -10.45
N THR A 226 -16.33 -0.69 -11.50
CA THR A 226 -15.71 0.56 -11.94
C THR A 226 -16.42 1.70 -11.22
N PRO A 227 -15.72 2.51 -10.41
CA PRO A 227 -16.35 3.63 -9.74
C PRO A 227 -16.82 4.67 -10.76
N LYS A 228 -17.99 5.25 -10.51
CA LYS A 228 -18.54 6.35 -11.31
C LYS A 228 -18.45 7.65 -10.51
N ILE A 229 -17.82 8.65 -11.08
CA ILE A 229 -17.85 10.02 -10.54
C ILE A 229 -19.19 10.61 -10.92
N VAL A 230 -20.04 10.87 -9.94
CA VAL A 230 -21.27 11.64 -10.13
C VAL A 230 -20.89 13.11 -10.02
N LYS A 231 -21.09 13.86 -11.10
CA LYS A 231 -20.87 15.31 -11.12
C LYS A 231 -22.02 16.06 -10.44
#